data_79e397517624ff43c17ec463583bdb41
#
_entry.id   79e397517624ff43c17ec463583bdb41
#
_cell.length_a   1.000
_cell.length_b   1.000
_cell.length_c   1.000
_cell.angle_alpha   90.00
_cell.angle_beta   90.00
_cell.angle_gamma   90.00
#
_symmetry.space_group_name_H-M   'P 1'
#
loop_
_entity.id
_entity.type
_entity.pdbx_description
1 polymer ?
#
loop_
_entity_poly.entity_id
_entity_poly.type
_entity_poly.pdbx_seq_one_letter_code
_entity_poly.pdbx_strand_id
1 'polypeptide(L)'
;AIILLLFAENAAGVTFIGLSPALGLDPEAREGTRFVGPFVAVWYVVFMIPFFLWVRETGKVLGLKGPVSTALRDLVGTVRRLPGNPSLTSYLGSSMLYRDALNGMYTFGGVYALGVLGWTVVDIGVFGIVAAITGAVFAWLGGRADRAFGPKPVIRVCIVVLLLVAITIATISREAVLGIAIAPGSSLPDIAYYICGALIGAAGGALQSASRTMMVRQANPERMTEAFGLYALAGRATTFVAPALIAIVTDVTGSQQLGVTPLIGLFLAGLVLLAWVKPDGDRAEWSESSPSLA
;
A
#
# COMPACT_ATOMS: atom_id res chain seq x y z
N ALA A 1 -5.74 -14.46 7.16
CA ALA A 1 -5.34 -15.74 7.79
C ALA A 1 -6.55 -16.44 8.43
N ILE A 2 -7.21 -15.86 9.47
CA ILE A 2 -8.33 -16.48 10.19
C ILE A 2 -9.44 -16.96 9.25
N ILE A 3 -9.81 -16.14 8.27
CA ILE A 3 -10.84 -16.44 7.29
C ILE A 3 -10.50 -17.70 6.47
N LEU A 4 -9.25 -17.79 5.97
CA LEU A 4 -8.78 -18.96 5.21
C LEU A 4 -8.68 -20.22 6.08
N LEU A 5 -8.33 -20.06 7.36
CA LEU A 5 -8.16 -21.18 8.27
C LEU A 5 -9.51 -21.76 8.73
N LEU A 6 -10.51 -20.92 8.98
CA LEU A 6 -11.72 -21.33 9.66
C LEU A 6 -12.99 -21.28 8.79
N PHE A 7 -13.03 -20.48 7.75
CA PHE A 7 -14.27 -20.18 7.02
C PHE A 7 -14.20 -20.48 5.53
N ALA A 8 -13.14 -20.03 4.82
CA ALA A 8 -13.07 -20.18 3.38
C ALA A 8 -12.84 -21.63 2.98
N GLU A 9 -13.74 -22.16 2.19
CA GLU A 9 -13.71 -23.51 1.62
C GLU A 9 -12.92 -23.54 0.30
N ASN A 10 -12.24 -24.65 0.06
CA ASN A 10 -11.61 -24.98 -1.22
C ASN A 10 -12.57 -25.77 -2.14
N ALA A 11 -12.09 -26.21 -3.29
CA ALA A 11 -12.88 -27.00 -4.24
C ALA A 11 -13.38 -28.36 -3.67
N ALA A 12 -12.76 -28.86 -2.60
CA ALA A 12 -13.16 -30.07 -1.90
C ALA A 12 -14.15 -29.81 -0.75
N GLY A 13 -14.62 -28.56 -0.56
CA GLY A 13 -15.56 -28.18 0.49
C GLY A 13 -14.95 -28.10 1.90
N VAL A 14 -13.62 -28.08 2.01
CA VAL A 14 -12.93 -27.99 3.30
C VAL A 14 -12.07 -26.73 3.38
N THR A 15 -11.83 -26.27 4.60
CA THR A 15 -10.97 -25.11 4.86
C THR A 15 -9.49 -25.45 4.61
N PHE A 16 -8.62 -24.43 4.66
CA PHE A 16 -7.19 -24.60 4.49
C PHE A 16 -6.55 -25.64 5.43
N ILE A 17 -7.10 -25.82 6.63
CA ILE A 17 -6.64 -26.84 7.60
C ILE A 17 -7.36 -28.19 7.45
N GLY A 18 -8.16 -28.38 6.40
CA GLY A 18 -8.84 -29.64 6.11
C GLY A 18 -10.11 -29.92 6.94
N LEU A 19 -10.61 -28.93 7.66
CA LEU A 19 -11.87 -29.04 8.43
C LEU A 19 -13.05 -28.47 7.63
N SER A 20 -14.26 -28.88 7.98
CA SER A 20 -15.46 -28.20 7.47
C SER A 20 -15.49 -26.74 7.92
N PRO A 21 -16.09 -25.83 7.11
CA PRO A 21 -16.24 -24.43 7.50
C PRO A 21 -16.87 -24.29 8.89
N ALA A 22 -16.31 -23.40 9.72
CA ALA A 22 -16.81 -23.16 11.06
C ALA A 22 -18.26 -22.64 11.02
N LEU A 23 -18.99 -22.79 12.13
CA LEU A 23 -20.39 -22.39 12.30
C LEU A 23 -21.40 -23.21 11.46
N GLY A 24 -20.99 -24.35 10.88
CA GLY A 24 -21.88 -25.18 10.08
C GLY A 24 -22.29 -24.55 8.74
N LEU A 25 -21.46 -23.68 8.21
CA LEU A 25 -21.69 -23.01 6.92
C LEU A 25 -21.59 -24.00 5.77
N ASP A 26 -22.49 -23.87 4.80
CA ASP A 26 -22.58 -24.76 3.65
C ASP A 26 -21.44 -24.48 2.63
N PRO A 27 -20.55 -25.47 2.40
CA PRO A 27 -19.46 -25.34 1.44
C PRO A 27 -19.94 -25.24 -0.01
N GLU A 28 -21.04 -25.92 -0.37
CA GLU A 28 -21.56 -25.93 -1.74
C GLU A 28 -22.13 -24.54 -2.12
N ALA A 29 -22.79 -23.89 -1.16
CA ALA A 29 -23.30 -22.52 -1.32
C ALA A 29 -22.21 -21.44 -1.14
N ARG A 30 -20.95 -21.82 -0.87
CA ARG A 30 -19.83 -20.91 -0.55
C ARG A 30 -20.14 -19.93 0.58
N GLU A 31 -20.89 -20.40 1.58
CA GLU A 31 -21.29 -19.56 2.71
C GLU A 31 -20.09 -19.11 3.54
N GLY A 32 -19.07 -19.94 3.69
CA GLY A 32 -17.83 -19.58 4.39
C GLY A 32 -17.11 -18.40 3.76
N THR A 33 -16.98 -18.37 2.44
CA THR A 33 -16.42 -17.23 1.70
C THR A 33 -17.32 -15.99 1.80
N ARG A 34 -18.64 -16.15 1.73
CA ARG A 34 -19.62 -15.05 1.86
C ARG A 34 -19.67 -14.46 3.27
N PHE A 35 -19.39 -15.27 4.29
CA PHE A 35 -19.37 -14.85 5.69
C PHE A 35 -18.24 -13.86 6.01
N VAL A 36 -17.26 -13.69 5.11
CA VAL A 36 -16.17 -12.70 5.26
C VAL A 36 -16.69 -11.29 5.55
N GLY A 37 -17.74 -10.86 4.84
CA GLY A 37 -18.34 -9.53 5.03
C GLY A 37 -18.88 -9.32 6.45
N PRO A 38 -19.85 -10.13 6.90
CA PRO A 38 -20.37 -10.07 8.26
C PRO A 38 -19.28 -10.21 9.34
N PHE A 39 -18.32 -11.14 9.14
CA PHE A 39 -17.21 -11.34 10.08
C PHE A 39 -16.35 -10.09 10.23
N VAL A 40 -15.97 -9.44 9.12
CA VAL A 40 -15.17 -8.21 9.15
C VAL A 40 -15.93 -7.08 9.82
N ALA A 41 -17.25 -6.97 9.60
CA ALA A 41 -18.06 -5.95 10.25
C ALA A 41 -18.09 -6.14 11.78
N VAL A 42 -18.36 -7.36 12.27
CA VAL A 42 -18.33 -7.67 13.70
C VAL A 42 -16.94 -7.43 14.29
N TRP A 43 -15.89 -7.92 13.61
CA TRP A 43 -14.50 -7.72 14.00
C TRP A 43 -14.17 -6.23 14.17
N TYR A 44 -14.54 -5.42 13.19
CA TYR A 44 -14.32 -3.98 13.24
C TYR A 44 -15.02 -3.33 14.44
N VAL A 45 -16.30 -3.64 14.67
CA VAL A 45 -17.08 -3.11 15.80
C VAL A 45 -16.41 -3.49 17.12
N VAL A 46 -16.09 -4.78 17.33
CA VAL A 46 -15.48 -5.27 18.57
C VAL A 46 -14.16 -4.54 18.88
N PHE A 47 -13.29 -4.39 17.88
CA PHE A 47 -11.99 -3.72 18.08
C PHE A 47 -12.07 -2.19 18.13
N MET A 48 -13.20 -1.59 17.72
CA MET A 48 -13.44 -0.16 17.90
C MET A 48 -14.03 0.20 19.27
N ILE A 49 -14.62 -0.77 19.99
CA ILE A 49 -15.16 -0.54 21.34
C ILE A 49 -14.11 0.07 22.29
N PRO A 50 -12.88 -0.47 22.41
CA PRO A 50 -11.86 0.10 23.29
C PRO A 50 -11.50 1.54 22.93
N PHE A 51 -11.47 1.87 21.64
CA PHE A 51 -11.22 3.24 21.20
C PHE A 51 -12.26 4.21 21.75
N PHE A 52 -13.55 3.90 21.61
CA PHE A 52 -14.62 4.78 22.11
C PHE A 52 -14.72 4.82 23.63
N LEU A 53 -14.32 3.74 24.33
CA LEU A 53 -14.37 3.69 25.78
C LEU A 53 -13.19 4.40 26.46
N TRP A 54 -11.99 4.33 25.90
CA TRP A 54 -10.77 4.77 26.57
C TRP A 54 -10.11 6.00 25.95
N VAL A 55 -10.32 6.26 24.67
CA VAL A 55 -9.74 7.45 24.04
C VAL A 55 -10.61 8.66 24.34
N ARG A 56 -10.09 9.52 25.21
CA ARG A 56 -10.72 10.83 25.50
C ARG A 56 -10.06 11.88 24.64
N GLU A 57 -10.84 12.72 24.00
CA GLU A 57 -10.33 13.91 23.32
C GLU A 57 -9.75 14.87 24.36
N THR A 58 -8.43 15.00 24.40
CA THR A 58 -7.71 15.95 25.27
C THR A 58 -7.51 17.27 24.55
N GLY A 59 -8.52 17.89 24.06
CA GLY A 59 -8.46 19.21 23.42
C GLY A 59 -9.76 19.93 23.57
N LYS A 60 -9.72 21.24 23.81
CA LYS A 60 -10.86 22.09 23.48
C LYS A 60 -11.16 21.81 22.02
N VAL A 61 -12.27 21.14 21.75
CA VAL A 61 -12.87 21.15 20.41
C VAL A 61 -13.04 22.64 20.11
N LEU A 62 -12.07 23.23 19.43
CA LEU A 62 -12.29 24.48 18.72
C LEU A 62 -13.42 24.11 17.78
N GLY A 63 -14.65 24.43 18.23
CA GLY A 63 -15.85 24.04 17.55
C GLY A 63 -15.69 24.43 16.09
N LEU A 64 -15.58 23.44 15.23
CA LEU A 64 -15.77 23.60 13.80
C LEU A 64 -17.23 23.98 13.56
N LYS A 65 -17.61 25.16 14.08
CA LYS A 65 -18.90 25.83 13.80
C LYS A 65 -18.86 26.55 12.46
N GLY A 66 -17.95 26.11 11.56
CA GLY A 66 -17.92 26.62 10.21
C GLY A 66 -18.67 25.69 9.26
N PRO A 67 -19.37 26.22 8.25
CA PRO A 67 -19.95 25.39 7.21
C PRO A 67 -18.86 24.57 6.52
N VAL A 68 -19.21 23.39 6.01
CA VAL A 68 -18.32 22.49 5.25
C VAL A 68 -17.58 23.25 4.13
N SER A 69 -18.21 24.29 3.58
CA SER A 69 -17.62 25.20 2.60
C SER A 69 -16.35 25.92 3.10
N THR A 70 -16.25 26.23 4.39
CA THR A 70 -15.06 26.86 4.97
C THR A 70 -13.91 25.85 5.03
N ALA A 71 -14.17 24.62 5.47
CA ALA A 71 -13.18 23.54 5.49
C ALA A 71 -12.67 23.20 4.07
N LEU A 72 -13.56 23.17 3.08
CA LEU A 72 -13.18 22.97 1.67
C LEU A 72 -12.34 24.16 1.15
N ARG A 73 -12.72 25.39 1.51
CA ARG A 73 -11.97 26.59 1.10
C ARG A 73 -10.59 26.62 1.72
N ASP A 74 -10.45 26.21 2.98
CA ASP A 74 -9.17 26.11 3.67
C ASP A 74 -8.30 25.02 3.01
N LEU A 75 -8.87 23.87 2.69
CA LEU A 75 -8.19 22.81 1.96
C LEU A 75 -7.69 23.28 0.58
N VAL A 76 -8.54 23.94 -0.20
CA VAL A 76 -8.15 24.53 -1.49
C VAL A 76 -7.07 25.59 -1.29
N GLY A 77 -7.17 26.40 -0.25
CA GLY A 77 -6.15 27.37 0.14
C GLY A 77 -4.80 26.73 0.42
N THR A 78 -4.80 25.62 1.13
CA THR A 78 -3.59 24.84 1.43
C THR A 78 -2.99 24.22 0.18
N VAL A 79 -3.81 23.61 -0.69
CA VAL A 79 -3.35 23.08 -1.98
C VAL A 79 -2.72 24.19 -2.85
N ARG A 80 -3.30 25.38 -2.87
CA ARG A 80 -2.74 26.54 -3.61
C ARG A 80 -1.41 27.04 -3.05
N ARG A 81 -1.13 26.82 -1.77
CA ARG A 81 0.16 27.19 -1.12
C ARG A 81 1.24 26.12 -1.27
N LEU A 82 0.90 24.91 -1.71
CA LEU A 82 1.88 23.83 -1.93
C LEU A 82 3.07 24.22 -2.82
N PRO A 83 2.88 24.98 -3.93
CA PRO A 83 4.02 25.40 -4.75
C PRO A 83 5.09 26.23 -4.01
N GLY A 84 4.71 26.91 -2.90
CA GLY A 84 5.64 27.61 -2.03
C GLY A 84 6.50 26.70 -1.14
N ASN A 85 6.16 25.40 -1.06
CA ASN A 85 6.91 24.41 -0.28
C ASN A 85 7.38 23.27 -1.21
N PRO A 86 8.47 23.45 -1.95
CA PRO A 86 8.87 22.51 -2.99
C PRO A 86 9.21 21.12 -2.46
N SER A 87 9.79 21.02 -1.25
CA SER A 87 10.09 19.73 -0.63
C SER A 87 8.82 18.95 -0.28
N LEU A 88 7.84 19.59 0.35
CA LEU A 88 6.55 18.98 0.68
C LEU A 88 5.78 18.57 -0.58
N THR A 89 5.74 19.45 -1.58
CA THR A 89 5.05 19.18 -2.86
C THR A 89 5.67 17.99 -3.59
N SER A 90 7.00 17.95 -3.69
CA SER A 90 7.72 16.83 -4.29
C SER A 90 7.52 15.54 -3.51
N TYR A 91 7.46 15.62 -2.18
CA TYR A 91 7.19 14.46 -1.34
C TYR A 91 5.76 13.93 -1.54
N LEU A 92 4.75 14.81 -1.52
CA LEU A 92 3.37 14.40 -1.77
C LEU A 92 3.22 13.77 -3.16
N GLY A 93 3.77 14.39 -4.20
CA GLY A 93 3.76 13.83 -5.56
C GLY A 93 4.47 12.48 -5.65
N SER A 94 5.69 12.36 -5.06
CA SER A 94 6.41 11.10 -4.98
C SER A 94 5.57 10.03 -4.27
N SER A 95 4.98 10.38 -3.11
CA SER A 95 4.19 9.46 -2.30
C SER A 95 2.91 8.99 -3.00
N MET A 96 2.28 9.85 -3.79
CA MET A 96 1.14 9.47 -4.63
C MET A 96 1.53 8.34 -5.59
N LEU A 97 2.61 8.55 -6.34
CA LEU A 97 3.04 7.63 -7.41
C LEU A 97 3.49 6.27 -6.86
N TYR A 98 4.40 6.24 -5.89
CA TYR A 98 4.88 4.95 -5.38
C TYR A 98 3.83 4.19 -4.56
N ARG A 99 2.94 4.89 -3.86
CA ARG A 99 1.83 4.25 -3.12
C ARG A 99 0.78 3.69 -4.06
N ASP A 100 0.49 4.40 -5.14
CA ASP A 100 -0.44 3.93 -6.15
C ASP A 100 0.12 2.70 -6.90
N ALA A 101 1.40 2.73 -7.27
CA ALA A 101 2.09 1.57 -7.82
C ALA A 101 2.07 0.36 -6.87
N LEU A 102 2.33 0.57 -5.58
CA LEU A 102 2.29 -0.49 -4.57
C LEU A 102 0.87 -1.05 -4.40
N ASN A 103 -0.16 -0.19 -4.39
CA ASN A 103 -1.56 -0.63 -4.36
C ASN A 103 -1.91 -1.43 -5.62
N GLY A 104 -1.41 -1.03 -6.78
CA GLY A 104 -1.50 -1.80 -8.02
C GLY A 104 -0.92 -3.20 -7.86
N MET A 105 0.29 -3.34 -7.30
CA MET A 105 0.91 -4.65 -7.04
C MET A 105 0.05 -5.52 -6.11
N TYR A 106 -0.51 -4.96 -5.04
CA TYR A 106 -1.38 -5.71 -4.12
C TYR A 106 -2.68 -6.16 -4.78
N THR A 107 -3.29 -5.30 -5.60
CA THR A 107 -4.57 -5.59 -6.24
C THR A 107 -4.42 -6.60 -7.37
N PHE A 108 -3.40 -6.43 -8.21
CA PHE A 108 -3.20 -7.25 -9.41
C PHE A 108 -2.32 -8.48 -9.19
N GLY A 109 -1.62 -8.57 -8.07
CA GLY A 109 -0.77 -9.73 -7.78
C GLY A 109 -1.54 -11.06 -7.83
N GLY A 110 -2.75 -11.12 -7.25
CA GLY A 110 -3.60 -12.30 -7.31
C GLY A 110 -4.17 -12.56 -8.70
N VAL A 111 -4.55 -11.51 -9.43
CA VAL A 111 -5.07 -11.61 -10.81
C VAL A 111 -3.99 -12.14 -11.75
N TYR A 112 -2.77 -11.63 -11.62
CA TYR A 112 -1.62 -12.10 -12.36
C TYR A 112 -1.29 -13.58 -12.10
N ALA A 113 -1.27 -13.97 -10.82
CA ALA A 113 -1.03 -15.35 -10.42
C ALA A 113 -2.07 -16.32 -10.99
N LEU A 114 -3.34 -15.92 -10.99
CA LEU A 114 -4.44 -16.70 -11.57
C LEU A 114 -4.31 -16.79 -13.10
N GLY A 115 -4.11 -15.65 -13.78
CA GLY A 115 -4.16 -15.58 -15.25
C GLY A 115 -2.89 -16.06 -15.94
N VAL A 116 -1.70 -15.79 -15.38
CA VAL A 116 -0.41 -16.12 -16.00
C VAL A 116 0.16 -17.43 -15.44
N LEU A 117 0.06 -17.64 -14.12
CA LEU A 117 0.63 -18.82 -13.47
C LEU A 117 -0.40 -19.93 -13.25
N GLY A 118 -1.69 -19.69 -13.50
CA GLY A 118 -2.74 -20.69 -13.29
C GLY A 118 -2.92 -21.10 -11.82
N TRP A 119 -2.61 -20.21 -10.89
CA TRP A 119 -2.69 -20.48 -9.45
C TRP A 119 -4.13 -20.67 -8.99
N THR A 120 -4.29 -21.47 -7.94
CA THR A 120 -5.56 -21.61 -7.24
C THR A 120 -5.78 -20.46 -6.25
N VAL A 121 -7.01 -20.31 -5.78
CA VAL A 121 -7.35 -19.33 -4.70
C VAL A 121 -6.54 -19.60 -3.43
N VAL A 122 -6.22 -20.87 -3.16
CA VAL A 122 -5.40 -21.28 -2.01
C VAL A 122 -3.97 -20.76 -2.16
N ASP A 123 -3.35 -20.92 -3.32
CA ASP A 123 -1.98 -20.43 -3.59
C ASP A 123 -1.91 -18.91 -3.44
N ILE A 124 -2.91 -18.19 -3.95
CA ILE A 124 -3.04 -16.73 -3.79
C ILE A 124 -3.21 -16.37 -2.30
N GLY A 125 -3.95 -17.18 -1.55
CA GLY A 125 -4.11 -17.00 -0.11
C GLY A 125 -2.79 -17.15 0.64
N VAL A 126 -2.00 -18.18 0.31
CA VAL A 126 -0.65 -18.40 0.87
C VAL A 126 0.28 -17.23 0.52
N PHE A 127 0.27 -16.78 -0.73
CA PHE A 127 1.01 -15.60 -1.18
C PHE A 127 0.68 -14.36 -0.35
N GLY A 128 -0.61 -14.11 -0.12
CA GLY A 128 -1.07 -13.01 0.74
C GLY A 128 -0.61 -13.14 2.19
N ILE A 129 -0.60 -14.36 2.76
CA ILE A 129 -0.09 -14.61 4.12
C ILE A 129 1.42 -14.34 4.19
N VAL A 130 2.20 -14.84 3.24
CA VAL A 130 3.64 -14.60 3.16
C VAL A 130 3.93 -13.10 3.07
N ALA A 131 3.23 -12.38 2.19
CA ALA A 131 3.37 -10.92 2.07
C ALA A 131 2.98 -10.18 3.35
N ALA A 132 1.94 -10.62 4.06
CA ALA A 132 1.51 -10.01 5.31
C ALA A 132 2.54 -10.20 6.44
N ILE A 133 3.09 -11.42 6.59
CA ILE A 133 4.10 -11.73 7.61
C ILE A 133 5.37 -10.93 7.35
N THR A 134 5.89 -10.97 6.12
CA THR A 134 7.09 -10.20 5.75
C THR A 134 6.85 -8.69 5.90
N GLY A 135 5.66 -8.21 5.54
CA GLY A 135 5.25 -6.82 5.74
C GLY A 135 5.29 -6.40 7.20
N ALA A 136 4.77 -7.21 8.11
CA ALA A 136 4.78 -6.93 9.54
C ALA A 136 6.22 -6.89 10.11
N VAL A 137 7.03 -7.89 9.77
CA VAL A 137 8.44 -7.96 10.21
C VAL A 137 9.24 -6.76 9.70
N PHE A 138 9.11 -6.46 8.40
CA PHE A 138 9.88 -5.37 7.80
C PHE A 138 9.31 -3.98 8.09
N ALA A 139 8.05 -3.83 8.48
CA ALA A 139 7.56 -2.58 9.05
C ALA A 139 8.29 -2.23 10.35
N TRP A 140 8.54 -3.24 11.20
CA TRP A 140 9.30 -3.06 12.44
C TRP A 140 10.81 -2.83 12.18
N LEU A 141 11.44 -3.62 11.30
CA LEU A 141 12.83 -3.42 10.87
C LEU A 141 13.02 -2.08 10.17
N GLY A 142 12.08 -1.70 9.31
CA GLY A 142 12.04 -0.40 8.63
C GLY A 142 12.00 0.77 9.60
N GLY A 143 11.24 0.66 10.69
CA GLY A 143 11.24 1.66 11.76
C GLY A 143 12.56 1.78 12.51
N ARG A 144 13.35 0.70 12.60
CA ARG A 144 14.74 0.75 13.11
C ARG A 144 15.68 1.40 12.11
N ALA A 145 15.60 1.02 10.85
CA ALA A 145 16.40 1.59 9.78
C ALA A 145 16.11 3.10 9.60
N ASP A 146 14.86 3.51 9.73
CA ASP A 146 14.42 4.90 9.69
C ASP A 146 15.05 5.73 10.83
N ARG A 147 15.16 5.17 12.04
CA ARG A 147 15.87 5.84 13.15
C ARG A 147 17.36 5.95 12.92
N ALA A 148 17.99 4.97 12.30
CA ALA A 148 19.43 4.94 12.06
C ALA A 148 19.87 5.79 10.86
N PHE A 149 19.13 5.72 9.76
CA PHE A 149 19.53 6.33 8.47
C PHE A 149 18.60 7.46 8.02
N GLY A 150 17.47 7.65 8.70
CA GLY A 150 16.40 8.55 8.30
C GLY A 150 15.42 7.95 7.27
N PRO A 151 14.22 8.56 7.13
CA PRO A 151 13.15 7.99 6.31
C PRO A 151 13.44 8.05 4.80
N LYS A 152 14.10 9.08 4.29
CA LYS A 152 14.35 9.24 2.86
C LYS A 152 15.17 8.09 2.24
N PRO A 153 16.32 7.67 2.83
CA PRO A 153 17.07 6.50 2.35
C PRO A 153 16.25 5.21 2.38
N VAL A 154 15.47 4.98 3.46
CA VAL A 154 14.62 3.78 3.59
C VAL A 154 13.57 3.76 2.48
N ILE A 155 12.86 4.87 2.25
CA ILE A 155 11.87 5.00 1.16
C ILE A 155 12.55 4.71 -0.19
N ARG A 156 13.72 5.28 -0.45
CA ARG A 156 14.47 5.06 -1.70
C ARG A 156 14.78 3.58 -1.92
N VAL A 157 15.33 2.90 -0.92
CA VAL A 157 15.66 1.47 -1.01
C VAL A 157 14.39 0.65 -1.25
N CYS A 158 13.30 0.92 -0.54
CA CYS A 158 12.03 0.23 -0.74
C CYS A 158 11.48 0.40 -2.16
N ILE A 159 11.52 1.63 -2.71
CA ILE A 159 11.06 1.88 -4.08
C ILE A 159 11.94 1.13 -5.09
N VAL A 160 13.26 1.11 -4.90
CA VAL A 160 14.18 0.36 -5.79
C VAL A 160 13.89 -1.14 -5.72
N VAL A 161 13.68 -1.71 -4.55
CA VAL A 161 13.29 -3.12 -4.39
C VAL A 161 11.97 -3.41 -5.11
N LEU A 162 10.95 -2.56 -4.91
CA LEU A 162 9.65 -2.74 -5.57
C LEU A 162 9.73 -2.57 -7.09
N LEU A 163 10.58 -1.67 -7.57
CA LEU A 163 10.88 -1.50 -8.99
C LEU A 163 11.49 -2.77 -9.59
N LEU A 164 12.50 -3.33 -8.93
CA LEU A 164 13.13 -4.59 -9.37
C LEU A 164 12.13 -5.74 -9.34
N VAL A 165 11.29 -5.82 -8.33
CA VAL A 165 10.22 -6.82 -8.25
C VAL A 165 9.21 -6.64 -9.38
N ALA A 166 8.79 -5.40 -9.70
CA ALA A 166 7.88 -5.13 -10.83
C ALA A 166 8.48 -5.58 -12.17
N ILE A 167 9.78 -5.31 -12.40
CA ILE A 167 10.51 -5.77 -13.58
C ILE A 167 10.54 -7.31 -13.61
N THR A 168 10.85 -7.94 -12.49
CA THR A 168 10.88 -9.41 -12.39
C THR A 168 9.53 -10.02 -12.70
N ILE A 169 8.45 -9.50 -12.11
CA ILE A 169 7.07 -9.99 -12.37
C ILE A 169 6.73 -9.88 -13.84
N ALA A 170 7.04 -8.75 -14.49
CA ALA A 170 6.78 -8.57 -15.92
C ALA A 170 7.50 -9.60 -16.83
N THR A 171 8.49 -10.31 -16.31
CA THR A 171 9.25 -11.34 -17.04
C THR A 171 8.91 -12.77 -16.61
N ILE A 172 8.10 -12.98 -15.58
CA ILE A 172 7.72 -14.32 -15.11
C ILE A 172 6.56 -14.85 -15.96
N SER A 173 6.75 -16.04 -16.52
CA SER A 173 5.68 -16.84 -17.16
C SER A 173 5.88 -18.32 -16.84
N ARG A 174 4.96 -19.17 -17.32
CA ARG A 174 5.14 -20.62 -17.24
C ARG A 174 6.29 -21.15 -18.10
N GLU A 175 6.72 -20.37 -19.09
CA GLU A 175 7.75 -20.75 -20.07
C GLU A 175 9.11 -20.12 -19.78
N ALA A 176 9.14 -18.99 -19.06
CA ALA A 176 10.37 -18.26 -18.78
C ALA A 176 10.32 -17.49 -17.46
N VAL A 177 11.50 -17.33 -16.82
CA VAL A 177 11.73 -16.44 -15.70
C VAL A 177 12.97 -15.60 -16.01
N LEU A 178 12.87 -14.28 -15.91
CA LEU A 178 13.94 -13.32 -16.26
C LEU A 178 14.50 -13.54 -17.70
N GLY A 179 13.64 -13.95 -18.63
CA GLY A 179 14.04 -14.23 -20.01
C GLY A 179 14.74 -15.56 -20.24
N ILE A 180 14.93 -16.36 -19.20
CA ILE A 180 15.52 -17.71 -19.28
C ILE A 180 14.40 -18.72 -19.46
N ALA A 181 14.43 -19.48 -20.57
CA ALA A 181 13.46 -20.54 -20.81
C ALA A 181 13.57 -21.66 -19.77
N ILE A 182 12.42 -22.15 -19.31
CA ILE A 182 12.34 -23.18 -18.26
C ILE A 182 11.69 -24.44 -18.80
N ALA A 183 12.05 -25.58 -18.21
CA ALA A 183 11.43 -26.87 -18.54
C ALA A 183 9.93 -26.86 -18.21
N PRO A 184 9.08 -27.45 -19.07
CA PRO A 184 7.65 -27.60 -18.79
C PRO A 184 7.41 -28.30 -17.46
N GLY A 185 6.47 -27.77 -16.65
CA GLY A 185 6.13 -28.33 -15.33
C GLY A 185 7.10 -27.95 -14.20
N SER A 186 8.06 -27.06 -14.44
CA SER A 186 8.95 -26.55 -13.39
C SER A 186 8.20 -25.70 -12.37
N SER A 187 8.54 -25.85 -11.08
CA SER A 187 8.05 -25.01 -9.98
C SER A 187 8.79 -23.68 -9.84
N LEU A 188 9.79 -23.42 -10.68
CA LEU A 188 10.62 -22.21 -10.59
C LEU A 188 9.81 -20.90 -10.69
N PRO A 189 8.83 -20.75 -11.61
CA PRO A 189 7.98 -19.56 -11.65
C PRO A 189 7.20 -19.33 -10.36
N ASP A 190 6.68 -20.39 -9.76
CA ASP A 190 5.92 -20.31 -8.53
C ASP A 190 6.78 -19.84 -7.37
N ILE A 191 7.98 -20.43 -7.22
CA ILE A 191 8.96 -20.04 -6.21
C ILE A 191 9.39 -18.56 -6.40
N ALA A 192 9.73 -18.19 -7.65
CA ALA A 192 10.11 -16.81 -7.97
C ALA A 192 9.00 -15.82 -7.63
N TYR A 193 7.75 -16.18 -7.91
CA TYR A 193 6.59 -15.32 -7.62
C TYR A 193 6.31 -15.23 -6.11
N TYR A 194 6.45 -16.30 -5.34
CA TYR A 194 6.38 -16.25 -3.87
C TYR A 194 7.47 -15.36 -3.26
N ILE A 195 8.71 -15.41 -3.80
CA ILE A 195 9.79 -14.51 -3.40
C ILE A 195 9.43 -13.05 -3.71
N CYS A 196 8.87 -12.79 -4.90
CA CYS A 196 8.35 -11.46 -5.24
C CYS A 196 7.28 -11.00 -4.23
N GLY A 197 6.34 -11.87 -3.85
CA GLY A 197 5.32 -11.57 -2.85
C GLY A 197 5.91 -11.24 -1.47
N ALA A 198 6.90 -11.99 -1.03
CA ALA A 198 7.62 -11.72 0.20
C ALA A 198 8.33 -10.35 0.16
N LEU A 199 8.97 -10.01 -0.96
CA LEU A 199 9.63 -8.71 -1.15
C LEU A 199 8.64 -7.55 -1.26
N ILE A 200 7.49 -7.75 -1.93
CA ILE A 200 6.40 -6.75 -1.97
C ILE A 200 5.91 -6.46 -0.55
N GLY A 201 5.65 -7.51 0.24
CA GLY A 201 5.26 -7.38 1.63
C GLY A 201 6.30 -6.62 2.44
N ALA A 202 7.55 -7.09 2.41
CA ALA A 202 8.67 -6.51 3.14
C ALA A 202 8.90 -5.04 2.80
N ALA A 203 9.12 -4.74 1.53
CA ALA A 203 9.37 -3.37 1.07
C ALA A 203 8.13 -2.48 1.30
N GLY A 204 6.91 -3.00 1.05
CA GLY A 204 5.67 -2.28 1.28
C GLY A 204 5.44 -1.92 2.74
N GLY A 205 5.69 -2.83 3.67
CA GLY A 205 5.59 -2.59 5.11
C GLY A 205 6.57 -1.51 5.60
N ALA A 206 7.85 -1.63 5.22
CA ALA A 206 8.88 -0.65 5.54
C ALA A 206 8.60 0.72 4.89
N LEU A 207 8.18 0.73 3.63
CA LEU A 207 7.83 1.93 2.88
C LEU A 207 6.70 2.71 3.55
N GLN A 208 5.62 2.03 3.95
CA GLN A 208 4.48 2.68 4.61
C GLN A 208 4.87 3.28 5.97
N SER A 209 5.72 2.59 6.75
CA SER A 209 6.24 3.09 8.02
C SER A 209 7.08 4.35 7.80
N ALA A 210 8.13 4.27 6.96
CA ALA A 210 9.04 5.37 6.67
C ALA A 210 8.34 6.57 6.01
N SER A 211 7.29 6.32 5.20
CA SER A 211 6.51 7.39 4.58
C SER A 211 5.78 8.25 5.62
N ARG A 212 5.26 7.65 6.68
CA ARG A 212 4.61 8.42 7.76
C ARG A 212 5.61 9.26 8.51
N THR A 213 6.78 8.70 8.83
CA THR A 213 7.88 9.46 9.46
C THR A 213 8.36 10.61 8.58
N MET A 214 8.48 10.36 7.26
CA MET A 214 8.86 11.40 6.31
C MET A 214 7.82 12.52 6.27
N MET A 215 6.51 12.18 6.32
CA MET A 215 5.44 13.19 6.39
C MET A 215 5.58 14.08 7.62
N VAL A 216 5.88 13.51 8.79
CA VAL A 216 6.14 14.29 10.02
C VAL A 216 7.31 15.26 9.83
N ARG A 217 8.36 14.86 9.12
CA ARG A 217 9.52 15.72 8.85
C ARG A 217 9.23 16.83 7.83
N GLN A 218 8.31 16.59 6.91
CA GLN A 218 7.90 17.56 5.88
C GLN A 218 6.83 18.53 6.36
N ALA A 219 6.08 18.18 7.40
CA ALA A 219 4.97 18.98 7.90
C ALA A 219 5.42 20.07 8.89
N ASN A 220 4.74 21.22 8.83
CA ASN A 220 4.83 22.21 9.88
C ASN A 220 4.22 21.64 11.18
N PRO A 221 4.95 21.62 12.32
CA PRO A 221 4.45 21.09 13.59
C PRO A 221 3.13 21.72 14.06
N GLU A 222 2.90 22.99 13.79
CA GLU A 222 1.67 23.69 14.17
C GLU A 222 0.46 23.30 13.33
N ARG A 223 0.69 22.72 12.13
CA ARG A 223 -0.34 22.34 11.16
C ARG A 223 -0.28 20.85 10.79
N MET A 224 0.15 20.03 11.73
CA MET A 224 0.37 18.59 11.51
C MET A 224 -0.88 17.86 11.00
N THR A 225 -2.05 18.15 11.60
CA THR A 225 -3.32 17.51 11.21
C THR A 225 -3.70 17.82 9.77
N GLU A 226 -3.47 19.06 9.31
CA GLU A 226 -3.73 19.47 7.94
C GLU A 226 -2.78 18.75 6.95
N ALA A 227 -1.50 18.67 7.31
CA ALA A 227 -0.50 18.00 6.51
C ALA A 227 -0.80 16.50 6.34
N PHE A 228 -1.23 15.80 7.41
CA PHE A 228 -1.69 14.42 7.31
C PHE A 228 -3.00 14.28 6.54
N GLY A 229 -3.90 15.26 6.63
CA GLY A 229 -5.11 15.34 5.82
C GLY A 229 -4.77 15.40 4.32
N LEU A 230 -3.83 16.26 3.92
CA LEU A 230 -3.32 16.35 2.54
C LEU A 230 -2.64 15.04 2.10
N TYR A 231 -1.83 14.45 2.96
CA TYR A 231 -1.18 13.17 2.67
C TYR A 231 -2.18 12.03 2.46
N ALA A 232 -3.25 11.99 3.25
CA ALA A 232 -4.33 11.03 3.09
C ALA A 232 -5.12 11.27 1.80
N LEU A 233 -5.45 12.54 1.51
CA LEU A 233 -6.14 12.95 0.28
C LEU A 233 -5.30 12.61 -0.95
N ALA A 234 -4.02 12.99 -0.97
CA ALA A 234 -3.10 12.68 -2.05
C ALA A 234 -3.06 11.17 -2.33
N GLY A 235 -2.93 10.34 -1.26
CA GLY A 235 -2.90 8.89 -1.43
C GLY A 235 -4.23 8.24 -1.84
N ARG A 236 -5.36 8.99 -1.80
CA ARG A 236 -6.66 8.48 -2.24
C ARG A 236 -7.05 9.00 -3.63
N ALA A 237 -6.61 10.21 -3.98
CA ALA A 237 -6.97 10.85 -5.23
C ALA A 237 -6.49 10.08 -6.48
N THR A 238 -5.41 9.33 -6.36
CA THR A 238 -4.77 8.62 -7.47
C THR A 238 -4.93 7.09 -7.44
N THR A 239 -5.64 6.52 -6.47
CA THR A 239 -5.76 5.06 -6.33
C THR A 239 -6.31 4.33 -7.56
N PHE A 240 -6.95 5.03 -8.47
CA PHE A 240 -7.46 4.49 -9.72
C PHE A 240 -6.41 4.46 -10.85
N VAL A 241 -5.30 5.22 -10.73
CA VAL A 241 -4.34 5.41 -11.83
C VAL A 241 -3.61 4.11 -12.16
N ALA A 242 -3.06 3.42 -11.16
CA ALA A 242 -2.39 2.15 -11.40
C ALA A 242 -3.34 1.09 -11.99
N PRO A 243 -4.54 0.81 -11.42
CA PRO A 243 -5.52 -0.07 -12.04
C PRO A 243 -5.89 0.31 -13.47
N ALA A 244 -6.14 1.59 -13.73
CA ALA A 244 -6.50 2.07 -15.07
C ALA A 244 -5.37 1.86 -16.06
N LEU A 245 -4.13 2.18 -15.70
CA LEU A 245 -2.97 1.97 -16.58
C LEU A 245 -2.73 0.48 -16.85
N ILE A 246 -2.86 -0.38 -15.85
CA ILE A 246 -2.74 -1.84 -16.02
C ILE A 246 -3.82 -2.34 -16.99
N ALA A 247 -5.07 -1.92 -16.78
CA ALA A 247 -6.19 -2.33 -17.64
C ALA A 247 -5.96 -1.90 -19.10
N ILE A 248 -5.59 -0.63 -19.31
CA ILE A 248 -5.34 -0.07 -20.65
C ILE A 248 -4.21 -0.83 -21.35
N VAL A 249 -3.07 -1.03 -20.67
CA VAL A 249 -1.92 -1.71 -21.28
C VAL A 249 -2.24 -3.18 -21.52
N THR A 250 -2.95 -3.86 -20.63
CA THR A 250 -3.38 -5.24 -20.82
C THR A 250 -4.33 -5.36 -22.02
N ASP A 251 -5.28 -4.45 -22.16
CA ASP A 251 -6.24 -4.44 -23.27
C ASP A 251 -5.55 -4.18 -24.63
N VAL A 252 -4.69 -3.17 -24.69
CA VAL A 252 -3.98 -2.81 -25.92
C VAL A 252 -2.97 -3.87 -26.35
N THR A 253 -2.28 -4.52 -25.41
CA THR A 253 -1.24 -5.50 -25.71
C THR A 253 -1.74 -6.94 -25.76
N GLY A 254 -2.93 -7.22 -25.25
CA GLY A 254 -3.44 -8.57 -25.05
C GLY A 254 -2.66 -9.40 -24.04
N SER A 255 -1.76 -8.78 -23.24
CA SER A 255 -0.83 -9.45 -22.35
C SER A 255 -0.91 -8.92 -20.92
N GLN A 256 -1.27 -9.79 -19.96
CA GLN A 256 -1.24 -9.46 -18.55
C GLN A 256 0.17 -9.17 -18.03
N GLN A 257 1.20 -9.79 -18.62
CA GLN A 257 2.60 -9.54 -18.29
C GLN A 257 2.99 -8.10 -18.60
N LEU A 258 2.66 -7.62 -19.81
CA LEU A 258 2.90 -6.24 -20.20
C LEU A 258 2.02 -5.27 -19.43
N GLY A 259 0.83 -5.70 -18.99
CA GLY A 259 -0.07 -4.93 -18.15
C GLY A 259 0.55 -4.44 -16.84
N VAL A 260 1.57 -5.12 -16.31
CA VAL A 260 2.26 -4.69 -15.07
C VAL A 260 3.30 -3.58 -15.32
N THR A 261 3.74 -3.40 -16.55
CA THR A 261 4.82 -2.45 -16.89
C THR A 261 4.57 -0.99 -16.50
N PRO A 262 3.34 -0.44 -16.49
CA PRO A 262 3.11 0.92 -16.01
C PRO A 262 3.52 1.16 -14.55
N LEU A 263 3.50 0.11 -13.72
CA LEU A 263 3.96 0.23 -12.33
C LEU A 263 5.44 0.58 -12.25
N ILE A 264 6.25 0.11 -13.19
CA ILE A 264 7.67 0.47 -13.32
C ILE A 264 7.79 1.98 -13.54
N GLY A 265 6.98 2.54 -14.45
CA GLY A 265 6.95 3.98 -14.71
C GLY A 265 6.55 4.79 -13.48
N LEU A 266 5.53 4.34 -12.74
CA LEU A 266 5.08 5.01 -11.51
C LEU A 266 6.15 4.97 -10.41
N PHE A 267 6.84 3.85 -10.20
CA PHE A 267 7.95 3.76 -9.24
C PHE A 267 9.12 4.64 -9.66
N LEU A 268 9.51 4.65 -10.93
CA LEU A 268 10.57 5.51 -11.44
C LEU A 268 10.24 6.99 -11.26
N ALA A 269 9.05 7.43 -11.64
CA ALA A 269 8.60 8.80 -11.46
C ALA A 269 8.55 9.19 -9.97
N GLY A 270 8.08 8.28 -9.10
CA GLY A 270 8.12 8.45 -7.66
C GLY A 270 9.54 8.60 -7.12
N LEU A 271 10.49 7.80 -7.61
CA LEU A 271 11.90 7.86 -7.23
C LEU A 271 12.56 9.18 -7.69
N VAL A 272 12.25 9.63 -8.90
CA VAL A 272 12.73 10.90 -9.45
C VAL A 272 12.24 12.07 -8.59
N LEU A 273 10.94 12.12 -8.28
CA LEU A 273 10.40 13.17 -7.41
C LEU A 273 10.99 13.13 -6.00
N LEU A 274 11.29 11.93 -5.48
CA LEU A 274 11.94 11.78 -4.17
C LEU A 274 13.34 12.42 -4.12
N ALA A 275 14.02 12.59 -5.26
CA ALA A 275 15.33 13.23 -5.31
C ALA A 275 15.30 14.68 -4.81
N TRP A 276 14.24 15.42 -5.16
CA TRP A 276 14.06 16.83 -4.74
C TRP A 276 13.57 17.02 -3.31
N VAL A 277 13.18 15.95 -2.63
CA VAL A 277 12.70 16.02 -1.24
C VAL A 277 13.87 16.27 -0.30
N LYS A 278 13.80 17.31 0.51
CA LYS A 278 14.78 17.57 1.57
C LYS A 278 14.53 16.64 2.77
N PRO A 279 15.56 16.04 3.40
CA PRO A 279 15.37 15.09 4.52
C PRO A 279 14.59 15.66 5.72
N ASP A 280 14.77 16.95 6.00
CA ASP A 280 14.15 17.63 7.15
C ASP A 280 13.11 18.68 6.76
N GLY A 281 12.65 18.65 5.49
CA GLY A 281 11.68 19.59 4.97
C GLY A 281 12.22 21.02 4.80
N ASP A 282 11.32 21.96 4.57
CA ASP A 282 11.62 23.37 4.39
C ASP A 282 11.51 24.14 5.73
N ARG A 283 12.12 23.61 6.80
CA ARG A 283 12.00 24.14 8.18
C ARG A 283 12.46 25.59 8.33
N ALA A 284 13.43 26.04 7.53
CA ALA A 284 13.92 27.42 7.56
C ALA A 284 12.79 28.43 7.23
N GLU A 285 11.87 28.05 6.35
CA GLU A 285 10.75 28.91 5.94
C GLU A 285 9.63 28.97 6.99
N TRP A 286 9.58 28.01 7.93
CA TRP A 286 8.55 28.00 8.99
C TRP A 286 8.84 29.00 10.11
N SER A 287 10.13 29.25 10.40
CA SER A 287 10.55 30.20 11.42
C SER A 287 10.31 31.67 11.02
N GLU A 288 10.28 31.95 9.72
CA GLU A 288 10.01 33.30 9.21
C GLU A 288 8.50 33.64 9.14
N SER A 289 7.64 32.63 9.15
CA SER A 289 6.18 32.79 9.07
C SER A 289 5.49 32.90 10.42
N SER A 290 6.19 32.71 11.53
CA SER A 290 5.67 32.96 12.87
C SER A 290 5.73 34.47 13.15
N PRO A 291 4.56 35.18 13.26
CA PRO A 291 4.61 36.56 13.72
C PRO A 291 5.22 36.55 15.11
N SER A 292 6.32 37.30 15.29
CA SER A 292 6.88 37.57 16.61
C SER A 292 5.74 38.09 17.49
N LEU A 293 5.31 37.29 18.44
CA LEU A 293 4.51 37.77 19.56
C LEU A 293 5.44 38.68 20.40
N ALA A 294 5.52 39.96 20.03
CA ALA A 294 6.04 41.02 20.84
C ALA A 294 4.93 41.61 21.72
#